data_ed058aeb885250a2a727568b2a827234
#
_entry.id   ed058aeb885250a2a727568b2a827234
#
_cell.length_a   1.000
_cell.length_b   1.000
_cell.length_c   1.000
_cell.angle_alpha   90.00
_cell.angle_beta   90.00
_cell.angle_gamma   90.00
#
_symmetry.space_group_name_H-M   'P 1'
#
loop_
_entity.id
_entity.type
_entity.pdbx_description
1 polymer ?
#
loop_
_entity_poly.entity_id
_entity_poly.type
_entity_poly.pdbx_seq_one_letter_code
_entity_poly.pdbx_strand_id
1 'polypeptide(L)'
;MEKNGYSFSYTNYEEIDMAGQKTGVKITGPKKITKTGMFNYCWPGCLTVMYDAEKVGLIQIVDIKKNNDYAMWLKVCKKADCYLLDEYLAKYRKGRKGSVSTHSVKTMIRWHYKLFKEAEQIGTTRSVINTIRNMIFGFYKKQRYVKG
;
A
#
# COMPACT_ATOMS: atom_id res chain seq x y z
N MET A 1 -3.38 11.68 14.40
CA MET A 1 -2.42 12.46 13.63
C MET A 1 -2.03 13.73 14.40
N GLU A 2 -2.97 14.60 14.72
CA GLU A 2 -2.72 15.90 15.37
C GLU A 2 -1.89 15.81 16.65
N LYS A 3 -2.29 14.96 17.62
CA LYS A 3 -1.59 14.78 18.90
C LYS A 3 -0.08 14.51 18.78
N ASN A 4 0.35 13.86 17.69
CA ASN A 4 1.75 13.48 17.46
C ASN A 4 2.41 14.28 16.33
N GLY A 5 1.73 15.26 15.74
CA GLY A 5 2.23 16.03 14.62
C GLY A 5 2.42 15.24 13.31
N TYR A 6 1.81 14.05 13.18
CA TYR A 6 1.94 13.22 11.98
C TYR A 6 1.10 13.77 10.84
N SER A 7 1.65 13.76 9.62
CA SER A 7 0.95 14.21 8.41
C SER A 7 0.52 13.07 7.49
N PHE A 8 0.89 11.82 7.80
CA PHE A 8 0.51 10.65 7.04
C PHE A 8 0.38 9.44 7.97
N SER A 9 -0.73 8.74 7.91
CA SER A 9 -1.02 7.58 8.76
C SER A 9 -1.85 6.53 8.04
N TYR A 10 -1.87 5.33 8.60
CA TYR A 10 -2.74 4.24 8.20
C TYR A 10 -3.14 3.40 9.42
N THR A 11 -4.15 2.54 9.27
CA THR A 11 -4.63 1.66 10.33
C THR A 11 -4.53 0.19 9.93
N ASN A 12 -4.74 -0.70 10.88
CA ASN A 12 -4.97 -2.11 10.62
C ASN A 12 -6.36 -2.34 10.03
N TYR A 13 -6.56 -3.50 9.41
CA TYR A 13 -7.88 -3.91 8.93
C TYR A 13 -8.09 -5.42 9.05
N GLU A 14 -9.36 -5.83 9.05
CA GLU A 14 -9.78 -7.22 9.06
C GLU A 14 -10.37 -7.62 7.69
N GLU A 15 -10.20 -8.88 7.30
CA GLU A 15 -10.90 -9.42 6.13
C GLU A 15 -12.32 -9.89 6.51
N ILE A 16 -13.26 -9.59 5.62
CA ILE A 16 -14.63 -10.14 5.67
C ILE A 16 -14.93 -10.84 4.34
N ASP A 17 -15.83 -11.81 4.39
CA ASP A 17 -16.32 -12.50 3.20
C ASP A 17 -17.39 -11.69 2.44
N MET A 18 -17.98 -12.30 1.42
CA MET A 18 -19.04 -11.66 0.62
C MET A 18 -20.34 -11.43 1.40
N ALA A 19 -20.60 -12.22 2.44
CA ALA A 19 -21.74 -12.06 3.35
C ALA A 19 -21.49 -11.04 4.48
N GLY A 20 -20.26 -10.48 4.57
CA GLY A 20 -19.87 -9.54 5.61
C GLY A 20 -19.38 -10.20 6.90
N GLN A 21 -19.25 -11.53 6.93
CA GLN A 21 -18.74 -12.25 8.09
C GLN A 21 -17.22 -12.14 8.17
N LYS A 22 -16.68 -12.06 9.40
CA LYS A 22 -15.23 -12.05 9.62
C LYS A 22 -14.61 -13.37 9.20
N THR A 23 -13.54 -13.32 8.39
CA THR A 23 -12.79 -14.52 7.99
C THR A 23 -11.77 -14.96 9.03
N GLY A 24 -11.54 -14.16 10.07
CA GLY A 24 -10.46 -14.34 11.05
C GLY A 24 -9.13 -13.70 10.63
N VAL A 25 -8.97 -13.36 9.36
CA VAL A 25 -7.73 -12.78 8.85
C VAL A 25 -7.60 -11.31 9.26
N LYS A 26 -6.48 -10.97 9.89
CA LYS A 26 -6.13 -9.63 10.37
C LYS A 26 -4.85 -9.16 9.69
N ILE A 27 -4.84 -7.93 9.20
CA ILE A 27 -3.72 -7.34 8.49
C ILE A 27 -3.24 -6.09 9.23
N THR A 28 -1.93 -6.07 9.48
CA THR A 28 -1.22 -4.93 10.08
C THR A 28 -0.01 -4.55 9.21
N GLY A 29 0.92 -3.75 9.75
CA GLY A 29 2.12 -3.34 9.04
C GLY A 29 3.17 -2.71 9.95
N PRO A 30 4.25 -2.14 9.37
CA PRO A 30 5.31 -1.46 10.12
C PRO A 30 4.80 -0.24 10.88
N LYS A 31 5.30 -0.02 12.11
CA LYS A 31 4.95 1.18 12.91
C LYS A 31 5.27 2.50 12.21
N LYS A 32 6.33 2.52 11.42
CA LYS A 32 6.77 3.67 10.62
C LYS A 32 7.21 3.22 9.23
N ILE A 33 6.77 3.92 8.21
CA ILE A 33 7.15 3.70 6.81
C ILE A 33 7.76 4.99 6.30
N THR A 34 9.05 4.95 6.01
CA THR A 34 9.78 6.04 5.36
C THR A 34 9.60 6.00 3.84
N LYS A 35 10.10 7.02 3.14
CA LYS A 35 10.17 7.02 1.66
C LYS A 35 10.77 5.70 1.12
N THR A 36 11.92 5.27 1.64
CA THR A 36 12.55 4.00 1.23
C THR A 36 11.68 2.79 1.59
N GLY A 37 11.06 2.81 2.75
CA GLY A 37 10.12 1.76 3.18
C GLY A 37 8.93 1.62 2.23
N MET A 38 8.36 2.74 1.75
CA MET A 38 7.26 2.74 0.79
C MET A 38 7.73 2.25 -0.60
N PHE A 39 8.95 2.53 -1.04
CA PHE A 39 9.52 1.96 -2.27
C PHE A 39 9.78 0.45 -2.18
N ASN A 40 9.98 -0.09 -0.98
CA ASN A 40 10.09 -1.53 -0.80
C ASN A 40 8.76 -2.24 -1.05
N TYR A 41 7.66 -1.69 -0.53
CA TYR A 41 6.32 -2.27 -0.68
C TYR A 41 5.22 -1.27 -0.30
N CYS A 42 4.03 -1.44 -0.88
CA CYS A 42 2.82 -0.77 -0.44
C CYS A 42 2.29 -1.40 0.85
N TRP A 43 2.76 -0.90 2.00
CA TRP A 43 2.39 -1.45 3.31
C TRP A 43 0.94 -1.16 3.70
N PRO A 44 0.43 0.08 3.55
CA PRO A 44 -0.94 0.42 3.89
C PRO A 44 -1.96 -0.29 3.00
N GLY A 45 -3.11 -0.64 3.56
CA GLY A 45 -4.30 -0.89 2.74
C GLY A 45 -4.89 0.44 2.30
N CYS A 46 -5.24 0.59 1.04
CA CYS A 46 -5.77 1.86 0.49
C CYS A 46 -6.96 2.41 1.31
N LEU A 47 -7.83 1.52 1.81
CA LEU A 47 -9.00 1.87 2.62
C LEU A 47 -8.66 2.40 4.03
N THR A 48 -7.40 2.36 4.47
CA THR A 48 -6.98 2.71 5.84
C THR A 48 -6.17 3.99 5.93
N VAL A 49 -5.90 4.61 4.80
CA VAL A 49 -4.94 5.70 4.70
C VAL A 49 -5.57 7.06 4.97
N MET A 50 -4.86 7.90 5.69
CA MET A 50 -5.17 9.31 5.89
C MET A 50 -3.89 10.15 5.77
N TYR A 51 -3.94 11.27 5.05
CA TYR A 51 -2.87 12.24 5.02
C TYR A 51 -3.41 13.68 5.14
N ASP A 52 -2.59 14.56 5.69
CA ASP A 52 -2.87 15.97 5.89
C ASP A 52 -2.54 16.74 4.59
N ALA A 53 -3.58 17.12 3.86
CA ALA A 53 -3.42 17.81 2.58
C ALA A 53 -2.90 19.25 2.72
N GLU A 54 -3.07 19.90 3.87
CA GLU A 54 -2.53 21.23 4.12
C GLU A 54 -1.00 21.19 4.24
N LYS A 55 -0.47 20.19 4.95
CA LYS A 55 0.98 20.01 5.15
C LYS A 55 1.68 19.33 3.97
N VAL A 56 1.06 18.31 3.39
CA VAL A 56 1.64 17.52 2.29
C VAL A 56 1.36 18.17 0.94
N GLY A 57 0.29 18.94 0.83
CA GLY A 57 -0.28 19.43 -0.43
C GLY A 57 -1.18 18.40 -1.08
N LEU A 58 -2.04 18.85 -1.98
CA LEU A 58 -2.91 17.98 -2.75
C LEU A 58 -2.08 17.11 -3.71
N ILE A 59 -2.21 15.79 -3.58
CA ILE A 59 -1.53 14.82 -4.44
C ILE A 59 -2.51 14.25 -5.46
N GLN A 60 -2.28 14.57 -6.71
CA GLN A 60 -3.10 14.04 -7.81
C GLN A 60 -2.76 12.58 -8.09
N ILE A 61 -3.79 11.74 -8.22
CA ILE A 61 -3.65 10.34 -8.64
C ILE A 61 -3.12 10.28 -10.08
N VAL A 62 -2.15 9.39 -10.31
CA VAL A 62 -1.58 9.17 -11.64
C VAL A 62 -2.52 8.29 -12.47
N ASP A 63 -2.70 8.63 -13.74
CA ASP A 63 -3.51 7.84 -14.67
C ASP A 63 -2.78 6.56 -15.11
N ILE A 64 -2.68 5.61 -14.20
CA ILE A 64 -2.27 4.23 -14.47
C ILE A 64 -3.37 3.28 -14.04
N LYS A 65 -3.64 2.28 -14.86
CA LYS A 65 -4.79 1.37 -14.68
C LYS A 65 -4.77 0.60 -13.36
N LYS A 66 -3.58 0.32 -12.79
CA LYS A 66 -3.37 -0.45 -11.55
C LYS A 66 -2.26 0.19 -10.72
N ASN A 67 -2.31 0.01 -9.39
CA ASN A 67 -1.37 0.60 -8.43
C ASN A 67 -1.35 2.15 -8.44
N ASN A 68 -2.43 2.79 -8.87
CA ASN A 68 -2.57 4.24 -8.85
C ASN A 68 -2.58 4.80 -7.42
N ASP A 69 -3.21 4.09 -6.48
CA ASP A 69 -3.16 4.34 -5.05
C ASP A 69 -1.73 4.23 -4.51
N TYR A 70 -1.01 3.18 -4.89
CA TYR A 70 0.40 3.02 -4.49
C TYR A 70 1.29 4.15 -5.03
N ALA A 71 1.09 4.57 -6.29
CA ALA A 71 1.77 5.74 -6.85
C ALA A 71 1.50 7.01 -6.04
N MET A 72 0.27 7.19 -5.59
CA MET A 72 -0.10 8.30 -4.71
C MET A 72 0.65 8.24 -3.38
N TRP A 73 0.69 7.08 -2.72
CA TRP A 73 1.39 6.92 -1.44
C TRP A 73 2.91 7.10 -1.57
N LEU A 74 3.51 6.72 -2.68
CA LEU A 74 4.91 7.03 -2.97
C LEU A 74 5.16 8.54 -3.00
N LYS A 75 4.25 9.32 -3.62
CA LYS A 75 4.36 10.78 -3.66
C LYS A 75 4.16 11.41 -2.28
N VAL A 76 3.19 10.95 -1.50
CA VAL A 76 2.97 11.41 -0.11
C VAL A 76 4.21 11.12 0.75
N CYS A 77 4.78 9.91 0.67
CA CYS A 77 5.98 9.53 1.41
C CYS A 77 7.26 10.28 0.99
N LYS A 78 7.26 10.98 -0.13
CA LYS A 78 8.36 11.91 -0.47
C LYS A 78 8.38 13.14 0.45
N LYS A 79 7.23 13.46 1.08
CA LYS A 79 7.02 14.67 1.91
C LYS A 79 6.81 14.35 3.38
N ALA A 80 6.23 13.19 3.72
CA ALA A 80 5.94 12.81 5.10
C ALA A 80 6.09 11.30 5.29
N ASP A 81 6.68 10.87 6.41
CA ASP A 81 6.67 9.46 6.81
C ASP A 81 5.26 9.02 7.20
N CYS A 82 4.93 7.75 6.91
CA CYS A 82 3.63 7.17 7.24
C CYS A 82 3.71 6.39 8.56
N TYR A 83 2.76 6.62 9.46
CA TYR A 83 2.72 6.02 10.80
C TYR A 83 1.49 5.12 10.96
N LEU A 84 1.68 3.98 11.62
CA LEU A 84 0.60 3.07 11.97
C LEU A 84 -0.15 3.58 13.21
N LEU A 85 -1.46 3.75 13.10
CA LEU A 85 -2.38 3.68 14.22
C LEU A 85 -2.77 2.22 14.42
N ASP A 86 -2.26 1.59 15.48
CA ASP A 86 -2.38 0.14 15.73
C ASP A 86 -3.79 -0.26 16.22
N GLU A 87 -4.80 0.12 15.44
CA GLU A 87 -6.21 -0.16 15.66
C GLU A 87 -6.84 -0.74 14.38
N TYR A 88 -7.81 -1.66 14.53
CA TYR A 88 -8.55 -2.28 13.43
C TYR A 88 -9.78 -1.46 13.09
N LEU A 89 -9.63 -0.43 12.26
CA LEU A 89 -10.69 0.52 11.94
C LEU A 89 -11.36 0.30 10.58
N ALA A 90 -10.90 -0.68 9.80
CA ALA A 90 -11.44 -0.96 8.48
C ALA A 90 -11.69 -2.45 8.24
N LYS A 91 -12.60 -2.75 7.32
CA LYS A 91 -12.94 -4.11 6.89
C LYS A 91 -12.76 -4.23 5.38
N TYR A 92 -11.95 -5.18 4.94
CA TYR A 92 -11.70 -5.47 3.53
C TYR A 92 -12.50 -6.68 3.07
N ARG A 93 -13.41 -6.48 2.10
CA ARG A 93 -14.23 -7.56 1.55
C ARG A 93 -13.44 -8.35 0.50
N LYS A 94 -13.21 -9.63 0.78
CA LYS A 94 -12.49 -10.57 -0.09
C LYS A 94 -13.45 -11.43 -0.91
N GLY A 95 -13.00 -11.95 -2.04
CA GLY A 95 -13.76 -12.91 -2.86
C GLY A 95 -14.62 -12.29 -3.97
N ARG A 96 -14.59 -10.96 -4.16
CA ARG A 96 -15.29 -10.31 -5.28
C ARG A 96 -14.67 -10.72 -6.62
N LYS A 97 -15.49 -11.18 -7.58
CA LYS A 97 -15.05 -11.46 -8.95
C LYS A 97 -14.37 -10.22 -9.56
N GLY A 98 -13.21 -10.41 -10.24
CA GLY A 98 -12.42 -9.32 -10.81
C GLY A 98 -11.59 -8.52 -9.80
N SER A 99 -11.48 -8.98 -8.55
CA SER A 99 -10.58 -8.38 -7.56
C SER A 99 -9.12 -8.42 -8.01
N VAL A 100 -8.36 -7.36 -7.71
CA VAL A 100 -6.93 -7.27 -8.02
C VAL A 100 -6.12 -8.40 -7.39
N SER A 101 -6.54 -8.91 -6.24
CA SER A 101 -5.87 -9.99 -5.50
C SER A 101 -5.92 -11.37 -6.17
N THR A 102 -6.68 -11.54 -7.25
CA THR A 102 -6.84 -12.82 -7.96
C THR A 102 -5.94 -12.96 -9.20
N HIS A 103 -5.07 -11.98 -9.48
CA HIS A 103 -4.24 -12.00 -10.67
C HIS A 103 -2.95 -12.82 -10.50
N SER A 104 -2.44 -13.32 -11.64
CA SER A 104 -1.19 -14.09 -11.69
C SER A 104 0.02 -13.25 -11.27
N VAL A 105 1.06 -13.92 -10.73
CA VAL A 105 2.33 -13.28 -10.36
C VAL A 105 2.94 -12.50 -11.53
N LYS A 106 2.90 -13.05 -12.75
CA LYS A 106 3.38 -12.37 -13.97
C LYS A 106 2.67 -11.02 -14.20
N THR A 107 1.36 -10.99 -14.00
CA THR A 107 0.55 -9.77 -14.14
C THR A 107 0.92 -8.76 -13.06
N MET A 108 1.12 -9.18 -11.81
CA MET A 108 1.55 -8.30 -10.71
C MET A 108 2.93 -7.70 -10.97
N ILE A 109 3.90 -8.49 -11.42
CA ILE A 109 5.24 -8.01 -11.82
C ILE A 109 5.14 -6.91 -12.87
N ARG A 110 4.34 -7.14 -13.92
CA ARG A 110 4.13 -6.14 -14.99
C ARG A 110 3.54 -4.83 -14.45
N TRP A 111 2.58 -4.89 -13.53
CA TRP A 111 1.98 -3.70 -12.94
C TRP A 111 2.93 -2.92 -12.04
N HIS A 112 3.75 -3.62 -11.26
CA HIS A 112 4.77 -2.95 -10.43
C HIS A 112 5.88 -2.34 -11.29
N TYR A 113 6.30 -3.00 -12.36
CA TYR A 113 7.25 -2.42 -13.30
C TYR A 113 6.69 -1.14 -13.95
N LYS A 114 5.43 -1.15 -14.40
CA LYS A 114 4.77 0.03 -14.94
C LYS A 114 4.66 1.16 -13.92
N LEU A 115 4.32 0.86 -12.69
CA LEU A 115 4.30 1.84 -11.59
C LEU A 115 5.64 2.59 -11.50
N PHE A 116 6.75 1.85 -11.41
CA PHE A 116 8.06 2.48 -11.26
C PHE A 116 8.53 3.17 -12.55
N LYS A 117 8.28 2.58 -13.70
CA LYS A 117 8.73 3.10 -15.00
C LYS A 117 7.91 4.29 -15.47
N GLU A 118 6.58 4.20 -15.40
CA GLU A 118 5.66 5.18 -15.98
C GLU A 118 5.21 6.23 -14.95
N ALA A 119 4.75 5.82 -13.76
CA ALA A 119 4.24 6.75 -12.75
C ALA A 119 5.34 7.47 -11.96
N GLU A 120 6.40 6.74 -11.58
CA GLU A 120 7.55 7.32 -10.86
C GLU A 120 8.67 7.81 -11.79
N GLN A 121 8.57 7.54 -13.10
CA GLN A 121 9.52 7.96 -14.16
C GLN A 121 10.98 7.58 -13.85
N ILE A 122 11.16 6.41 -13.23
CA ILE A 122 12.49 5.92 -12.85
C ILE A 122 13.13 5.19 -14.04
N GLY A 123 14.47 5.27 -14.15
CA GLY A 123 15.22 4.54 -15.17
C GLY A 123 14.98 3.03 -15.12
N THR A 124 15.11 2.35 -16.27
CA THR A 124 14.77 0.92 -16.46
C THR A 124 15.39 0.01 -15.40
N THR A 125 16.69 0.11 -15.18
CA THR A 125 17.41 -0.73 -14.19
C THR A 125 16.84 -0.57 -12.78
N ARG A 126 16.61 0.66 -12.33
CA ARG A 126 16.01 0.93 -11.01
C ARG A 126 14.57 0.45 -10.93
N SER A 127 13.80 0.54 -12.01
CA SER A 127 12.43 0.03 -12.06
C SER A 127 12.39 -1.49 -11.90
N VAL A 128 13.31 -2.23 -12.53
CA VAL A 128 13.45 -3.68 -12.37
C VAL A 128 13.82 -4.02 -10.92
N ILE A 129 14.84 -3.36 -10.36
CA ILE A 129 15.27 -3.58 -8.97
C ILE A 129 14.11 -3.33 -7.99
N ASN A 130 13.40 -2.22 -8.12
CA ASN A 130 12.27 -1.90 -7.24
C ASN A 130 11.10 -2.91 -7.41
N THR A 131 10.87 -3.40 -8.62
CA THR A 131 9.87 -4.45 -8.85
C THR A 131 10.23 -5.74 -8.12
N ILE A 132 11.49 -6.20 -8.21
CA ILE A 132 11.98 -7.38 -7.50
C ILE A 132 11.86 -7.18 -5.98
N ARG A 133 12.32 -6.03 -5.47
CA ARG A 133 12.20 -5.68 -4.03
C ARG A 133 10.73 -5.73 -3.59
N ASN A 134 9.83 -5.18 -4.38
CA ASN A 134 8.40 -5.18 -4.07
C ASN A 134 7.83 -6.60 -3.95
N MET A 135 8.23 -7.51 -4.82
CA MET A 135 7.82 -8.92 -4.74
C MET A 135 8.36 -9.60 -3.48
N ILE A 136 9.61 -9.37 -3.12
CA ILE A 136 10.25 -9.92 -1.91
C ILE A 136 9.54 -9.39 -0.65
N PHE A 137 9.34 -8.08 -0.56
CA PHE A 137 8.67 -7.48 0.59
C PHE A 137 7.18 -7.79 0.65
N GLY A 138 6.53 -8.07 -0.49
CA GLY A 138 5.17 -8.60 -0.52
C GLY A 138 5.05 -9.96 0.14
N PHE A 139 6.01 -10.86 -0.13
CA PHE A 139 6.12 -12.14 0.56
C PHE A 139 6.38 -11.95 2.06
N TYR A 140 7.33 -11.10 2.42
CA TYR A 140 7.62 -10.76 3.82
C TYR A 140 6.39 -10.21 4.56
N LYS A 141 5.62 -9.30 3.94
CA LYS A 141 4.37 -8.79 4.51
C LYS A 141 3.40 -9.92 4.82
N LYS A 142 3.22 -10.85 3.87
CA LYS A 142 2.32 -11.99 4.05
C LYS A 142 2.71 -12.86 5.24
N GLN A 143 4.00 -13.09 5.47
CA GLN A 143 4.48 -13.89 6.59
C GLN A 143 4.42 -13.15 7.93
N ARG A 144 4.71 -11.85 7.94
CA ARG A 144 4.93 -11.09 9.19
C ARG A 144 3.69 -10.34 9.66
N TYR A 145 2.86 -9.84 8.74
CA TYR A 145 1.82 -8.87 9.03
C TYR A 145 0.40 -9.33 8.65
N VAL A 146 0.24 -10.53 8.13
CA VAL A 146 -1.06 -11.17 7.87
C VAL A 146 -1.18 -12.34 8.81
N LYS A 147 -2.21 -12.33 9.67
CA LYS A 147 -2.48 -13.35 10.69
C LYS A 147 -3.91 -13.84 10.53
N GLY A 148 -4.12 -15.13 10.65
CA GLY A 148 -5.41 -15.81 10.56
C GLY A 148 -5.24 -17.21 10.10
#